data_6d19a46f45f8644c19365e2a76a1357b
#
_entry.id   6d19a46f45f8644c19365e2a76a1357b
#
_cell.length_a   1.000
_cell.length_b   1.000
_cell.length_c   1.000
_cell.angle_alpha   90.00
_cell.angle_beta   90.00
_cell.angle_gamma   90.00
#
_symmetry.space_group_name_H-M   'P 1'
#
loop_
_entity.id
_entity.type
_entity.pdbx_description
1 polymer ?
#
loop_
_entity_poly.entity_id
_entity_poly.type
_entity_poly.pdbx_seq_one_letter_code
_entity_poly.pdbx_strand_id
1 'polypeptide(L)'
;MKYIKFDLERIFSRPSTYFILFLAPIIFVVVGSVFFNSLGATDLKIGVYTMDRSPLSKFTVGVVMSLFQGSTLKYVGPDYMEELKNGELQAVVVIPDGFTTGLFSGKQTQIKYVPSPVDTHVAAASYMVFRRLFEDLSGGPFFNPKVLQQMYASTSVPAPKLVTERTLDFTQAFAPSLIFIITMFVSIMIGSGLVVYDREKNLFKLFSLSNMNTFQYAFSKIFSVFVVSVISGVVAYLMFLITGFQINALEVILLIIVTALFHSALGILISALSTNSFVSNLLGASVSLILLLTSGALTPISSLPKILKEIVSFFPIYSAVYSTRLLQFFPSSNDNVSQIAMTSSISLVGFVVLFILSALIVNRTFMPKEERVW
;
A
#
# COMPACT_ATOMS: atom_id res chain seq x y z
N MET A 1 9.60 -24.06 22.02
CA MET A 1 10.02 -22.73 22.53
C MET A 1 11.53 -22.51 22.53
N LYS A 2 12.38 -23.45 22.96
CA LYS A 2 13.86 -23.27 22.97
C LYS A 2 14.45 -22.91 21.60
N TYR A 3 13.98 -23.53 20.52
CA TYR A 3 14.48 -23.29 19.17
C TYR A 3 14.13 -21.91 18.62
N ILE A 4 12.91 -21.42 18.88
CA ILE A 4 12.49 -20.05 18.51
C ILE A 4 13.40 -19.04 19.21
N LYS A 5 13.67 -19.23 20.50
CA LYS A 5 14.57 -18.35 21.24
C LYS A 5 15.98 -18.35 20.64
N PHE A 6 16.53 -19.51 20.31
CA PHE A 6 17.82 -19.65 19.65
C PHE A 6 17.89 -18.91 18.30
N ASP A 7 16.86 -19.06 17.46
CA ASP A 7 16.81 -18.37 16.16
C ASP A 7 16.65 -16.86 16.33
N LEU A 8 15.84 -16.40 17.28
CA LEU A 8 15.71 -14.99 17.58
C LEU A 8 17.03 -14.39 18.12
N GLU A 9 17.68 -15.05 19.06
CA GLU A 9 19.00 -14.61 19.56
C GLU A 9 20.01 -14.53 18.42
N ARG A 10 20.03 -15.50 17.51
CA ARG A 10 20.91 -15.49 16.33
C ARG A 10 20.59 -14.36 15.36
N ILE A 11 19.30 -14.04 15.15
CA ILE A 11 18.88 -12.94 14.28
C ILE A 11 19.27 -11.62 14.92
N PHE A 12 18.96 -11.42 16.19
CA PHE A 12 19.25 -10.17 16.92
C PHE A 12 20.72 -9.98 17.29
N SER A 13 21.54 -11.03 17.30
CA SER A 13 22.99 -10.88 17.51
C SER A 13 23.72 -10.21 16.35
N ARG A 14 23.09 -10.11 15.17
CA ARG A 14 23.67 -9.49 13.99
C ARG A 14 23.35 -8.00 13.94
N PRO A 15 24.35 -7.10 13.83
CA PRO A 15 24.11 -5.65 13.77
C PRO A 15 23.32 -5.27 12.50
N SER A 16 23.42 -6.02 11.41
CA SER A 16 22.63 -5.83 10.21
C SER A 16 21.12 -5.95 10.44
N THR A 17 20.69 -6.72 11.43
CA THR A 17 19.27 -6.86 11.77
C THR A 17 18.70 -5.55 12.29
N TYR A 18 19.42 -4.85 13.15
CA TYR A 18 19.00 -3.54 13.66
C TYR A 18 18.97 -2.48 12.56
N PHE A 19 19.92 -2.56 11.62
CA PHE A 19 19.91 -1.72 10.43
C PHE A 19 18.61 -1.92 9.63
N ILE A 20 18.25 -3.18 9.35
CA ILE A 20 17.05 -3.51 8.60
C ILE A 20 15.77 -3.13 9.35
N LEU A 21 15.74 -3.34 10.69
CA LEU A 21 14.56 -3.06 11.51
C LEU A 21 14.25 -1.58 11.68
N PHE A 22 15.28 -0.74 11.85
CA PHE A 22 15.10 0.66 12.22
C PHE A 22 15.51 1.61 11.08
N LEU A 23 16.67 1.39 10.49
CA LEU A 23 17.20 2.33 9.49
C LEU A 23 16.52 2.18 8.13
N ALA A 24 16.19 0.95 7.71
CA ALA A 24 15.50 0.75 6.44
C ALA A 24 14.13 1.45 6.40
N PRO A 25 13.22 1.35 7.40
CA PRO A 25 11.99 2.13 7.42
C PRO A 25 12.22 3.64 7.30
N ILE A 26 13.20 4.18 8.02
CA ILE A 26 13.53 5.61 7.97
C ILE A 26 13.98 6.01 6.56
N ILE A 27 14.90 5.26 5.96
CA ILE A 27 15.38 5.52 4.60
C ILE A 27 14.23 5.45 3.60
N PHE A 28 13.36 4.44 3.68
CA PHE A 28 12.21 4.30 2.77
C PHE A 28 11.25 5.48 2.90
N VAL A 29 10.98 5.98 4.10
CA VAL A 29 10.12 7.14 4.31
C VAL A 29 10.77 8.40 3.73
N VAL A 30 12.05 8.64 4.01
CA VAL A 30 12.77 9.84 3.56
C VAL A 30 12.95 9.83 2.03
N VAL A 31 13.47 8.73 1.48
CA VAL A 31 13.69 8.60 0.02
C VAL A 31 12.36 8.62 -0.72
N GLY A 32 11.34 7.93 -0.18
CA GLY A 32 10.00 7.95 -0.74
C GLY A 32 9.44 9.37 -0.80
N SER A 33 9.54 10.17 0.26
CA SER A 33 9.03 11.55 0.29
C SER A 33 9.71 12.44 -0.77
N VAL A 34 11.02 12.29 -0.96
CA VAL A 34 11.77 13.04 -1.98
C VAL A 34 11.40 12.58 -3.39
N PHE A 35 11.34 11.26 -3.62
CA PHE A 35 11.09 10.69 -4.95
C PHE A 35 9.68 11.04 -5.46
N PHE A 36 8.66 10.91 -4.61
CA PHE A 36 7.28 11.13 -5.03
C PHE A 36 6.89 12.60 -5.15
N ASN A 37 7.58 13.51 -4.48
CA ASN A 37 7.41 14.93 -4.71
C ASN A 37 7.91 15.36 -6.12
N SER A 38 8.73 14.53 -6.78
CA SER A 38 9.27 14.79 -8.11
C SER A 38 8.49 14.11 -9.26
N LEU A 39 7.55 13.23 -8.97
CA LEU A 39 6.75 12.56 -10.00
C LEU A 39 5.74 13.54 -10.61
N GLY A 40 5.99 13.93 -11.86
CA GLY A 40 5.06 14.70 -12.68
C GLY A 40 3.78 13.91 -13.00
N ALA A 41 2.72 14.63 -13.34
CA ALA A 41 1.41 14.06 -13.66
C ALA A 41 1.50 13.16 -14.92
N THR A 42 1.13 11.90 -14.77
CA THR A 42 0.84 10.97 -15.86
C THR A 42 -0.64 11.07 -16.27
N ASP A 43 -1.05 10.44 -17.37
CA ASP A 43 -2.43 10.43 -17.87
C ASP A 43 -3.45 10.18 -16.77
N LEU A 44 -4.10 11.26 -16.32
CA LEU A 44 -5.03 11.23 -15.20
C LEU A 44 -6.46 11.00 -15.71
N LYS A 45 -7.15 9.99 -15.20
CA LYS A 45 -8.57 9.76 -15.42
C LYS A 45 -9.34 10.29 -14.21
N ILE A 46 -9.95 11.45 -14.37
CA ILE A 46 -10.67 12.14 -13.30
C ILE A 46 -12.14 12.18 -13.63
N GLY A 47 -12.97 11.74 -12.67
CA GLY A 47 -14.41 11.88 -12.73
C GLY A 47 -14.86 13.27 -12.23
N VAL A 48 -15.91 13.80 -12.81
CA VAL A 48 -16.59 14.99 -12.29
C VAL A 48 -18.05 14.68 -12.03
N TYR A 49 -18.45 14.78 -10.77
CA TYR A 49 -19.82 14.66 -10.34
C TYR A 49 -20.35 16.03 -9.90
N THR A 50 -21.36 16.55 -10.57
CA THR A 50 -21.98 17.81 -10.21
C THR A 50 -23.41 17.61 -9.74
N MET A 51 -23.72 18.09 -8.54
CA MET A 51 -25.08 18.20 -8.03
C MET A 51 -25.71 19.54 -8.46
N ASP A 52 -24.89 20.56 -8.72
CA ASP A 52 -25.33 21.88 -9.21
C ASP A 52 -25.51 21.85 -10.73
N ARG A 53 -26.74 22.05 -11.18
CA ARG A 53 -27.13 22.01 -12.59
C ARG A 53 -26.95 23.34 -13.33
N SER A 54 -26.38 24.34 -12.68
CA SER A 54 -26.21 25.66 -13.28
C SER A 54 -25.19 25.71 -14.41
N PRO A 55 -25.30 26.67 -15.34
CA PRO A 55 -24.30 26.87 -16.38
C PRO A 55 -22.91 27.22 -15.86
N LEU A 56 -22.80 27.88 -14.70
CA LEU A 56 -21.53 28.26 -14.10
C LEU A 56 -20.78 27.06 -13.53
N SER A 57 -21.48 26.07 -12.95
CA SER A 57 -20.83 24.84 -12.51
C SER A 57 -20.25 24.07 -13.69
N LYS A 58 -20.94 24.02 -14.83
CA LYS A 58 -20.42 23.44 -16.07
C LYS A 58 -19.23 24.21 -16.62
N PHE A 59 -19.23 25.55 -16.53
CA PHE A 59 -18.10 26.39 -16.93
C PHE A 59 -16.89 26.13 -16.03
N THR A 60 -17.06 26.05 -14.71
CA THR A 60 -15.98 25.76 -13.77
C THR A 60 -15.35 24.38 -14.08
N VAL A 61 -16.18 23.39 -14.37
CA VAL A 61 -15.71 22.08 -14.83
C VAL A 61 -14.93 22.21 -16.14
N GLY A 62 -15.45 22.96 -17.12
CA GLY A 62 -14.80 23.18 -18.42
C GLY A 62 -13.43 23.85 -18.29
N VAL A 63 -13.29 24.83 -17.39
CA VAL A 63 -12.01 25.48 -17.09
C VAL A 63 -11.04 24.47 -16.46
N VAL A 64 -11.47 23.71 -15.48
CA VAL A 64 -10.67 22.64 -14.89
C VAL A 64 -10.24 21.64 -15.95
N MET A 65 -11.15 21.26 -16.86
CA MET A 65 -10.87 20.34 -17.97
C MET A 65 -9.80 20.87 -18.93
N SER A 66 -9.86 22.15 -19.27
CA SER A 66 -8.92 22.76 -20.23
C SER A 66 -7.48 22.84 -19.71
N LEU A 67 -7.31 22.83 -18.39
CA LEU A 67 -6.01 22.94 -17.73
C LEU A 67 -5.27 21.58 -17.61
N PHE A 68 -6.01 20.48 -17.74
CA PHE A 68 -5.44 19.13 -17.75
C PHE A 68 -5.25 18.62 -19.19
N GLN A 69 -4.36 19.24 -19.94
CA GLN A 69 -3.97 18.74 -21.27
C GLN A 69 -3.40 17.32 -21.13
N GLY A 70 -4.06 16.32 -21.74
CA GLY A 70 -3.67 14.92 -21.73
C GLY A 70 -4.41 14.04 -20.72
N SER A 71 -5.25 14.59 -19.85
CA SER A 71 -6.09 13.79 -18.95
C SER A 71 -7.48 13.56 -19.55
N THR A 72 -8.02 12.32 -19.37
CA THR A 72 -9.40 12.01 -19.72
C THR A 72 -10.29 12.40 -18.55
N LEU A 73 -11.16 13.39 -18.77
CA LEU A 73 -12.19 13.76 -17.82
C LEU A 73 -13.52 13.12 -18.23
N LYS A 74 -14.17 12.45 -17.29
CA LYS A 74 -15.45 11.78 -17.49
C LYS A 74 -16.50 12.39 -16.54
N TYR A 75 -17.67 12.78 -17.08
CA TYR A 75 -18.81 13.05 -16.20
C TYR A 75 -19.33 11.74 -15.63
N VAL A 76 -19.49 11.69 -14.32
CA VAL A 76 -19.93 10.49 -13.61
C VAL A 76 -21.24 10.72 -12.89
N GLY A 77 -21.98 9.64 -12.65
CA GLY A 77 -23.23 9.63 -11.91
C GLY A 77 -23.02 9.55 -10.39
N PRO A 78 -24.10 9.42 -9.62
CA PRO A 78 -24.04 9.25 -8.17
C PRO A 78 -23.29 7.99 -7.76
N ASP A 79 -23.17 7.01 -8.64
CA ASP A 79 -22.50 5.72 -8.39
C ASP A 79 -20.98 5.78 -8.58
N TYR A 80 -20.40 6.98 -8.68
CA TYR A 80 -18.95 7.19 -8.89
C TYR A 80 -18.04 6.44 -7.89
N MET A 81 -18.59 6.05 -6.74
CA MET A 81 -17.87 5.27 -5.74
C MET A 81 -17.44 3.88 -6.26
N GLU A 82 -18.27 3.24 -7.09
CA GLU A 82 -17.92 1.94 -7.70
C GLU A 82 -16.80 2.10 -8.71
N GLU A 83 -16.84 3.13 -9.57
CA GLU A 83 -15.78 3.43 -10.54
C GLU A 83 -14.43 3.74 -9.85
N LEU A 84 -14.46 4.41 -8.69
CA LEU A 84 -13.27 4.66 -7.87
C LEU A 84 -12.72 3.37 -7.26
N LYS A 85 -13.57 2.52 -6.70
CA LYS A 85 -13.17 1.23 -6.08
C LYS A 85 -12.64 0.25 -7.11
N ASN A 86 -13.17 0.28 -8.33
CA ASN A 86 -12.73 -0.55 -9.45
C ASN A 86 -11.45 -0.02 -10.12
N GLY A 87 -10.98 1.18 -9.75
CA GLY A 87 -9.78 1.79 -10.32
C GLY A 87 -9.98 2.29 -11.77
N GLU A 88 -11.23 2.48 -12.19
CA GLU A 88 -11.54 3.08 -13.50
C GLU A 88 -11.22 4.58 -13.51
N LEU A 89 -11.32 5.22 -12.32
CA LEU A 89 -10.99 6.61 -12.07
C LEU A 89 -9.95 6.71 -10.94
N GLN A 90 -9.01 7.63 -11.07
CA GLN A 90 -8.03 7.93 -10.04
C GLN A 90 -8.57 8.88 -8.96
N ALA A 91 -9.48 9.75 -9.35
CA ALA A 91 -10.16 10.66 -8.42
C ALA A 91 -11.51 11.13 -8.98
N VAL A 92 -12.38 11.61 -8.10
CA VAL A 92 -13.61 12.29 -8.48
C VAL A 92 -13.67 13.65 -7.79
N VAL A 93 -13.99 14.67 -8.56
CA VAL A 93 -14.29 16.01 -8.10
C VAL A 93 -15.79 16.16 -7.98
N VAL A 94 -16.28 16.41 -6.78
CA VAL A 94 -17.71 16.56 -6.50
C VAL A 94 -18.02 18.04 -6.28
N ILE A 95 -18.89 18.58 -7.10
CA ILE A 95 -19.42 19.94 -6.98
C ILE A 95 -20.76 19.85 -6.24
N PRO A 96 -20.87 20.39 -5.01
CA PRO A 96 -22.09 20.28 -4.22
C PRO A 96 -23.22 21.12 -4.79
N ASP A 97 -24.43 20.82 -4.35
CA ASP A 97 -25.59 21.63 -4.66
C ASP A 97 -25.45 23.04 -4.04
N GLY A 98 -25.98 24.03 -4.74
CA GLY A 98 -25.87 25.41 -4.30
C GLY A 98 -24.48 26.06 -4.48
N PHE A 99 -23.53 25.38 -5.15
CA PHE A 99 -22.20 25.92 -5.43
C PHE A 99 -22.29 27.30 -6.13
N THR A 100 -23.09 27.38 -7.18
CA THR A 100 -23.26 28.61 -7.96
C THR A 100 -23.93 29.72 -7.16
N THR A 101 -24.97 29.39 -6.42
CA THR A 101 -25.66 30.39 -5.56
C THR A 101 -24.74 30.88 -4.43
N GLY A 102 -23.90 30.05 -3.89
CA GLY A 102 -22.86 30.42 -2.93
C GLY A 102 -21.84 31.39 -3.53
N LEU A 103 -21.35 31.12 -4.74
CA LEU A 103 -20.42 32.01 -5.44
C LEU A 103 -21.06 33.39 -5.69
N PHE A 104 -22.27 33.44 -6.20
CA PHE A 104 -22.97 34.73 -6.43
C PHE A 104 -23.31 35.51 -5.15
N SER A 105 -23.51 34.81 -4.05
CA SER A 105 -23.76 35.47 -2.76
C SER A 105 -22.48 35.89 -2.01
N GLY A 106 -21.28 35.71 -2.64
CA GLY A 106 -20.01 36.03 -2.02
C GLY A 106 -19.61 35.10 -0.86
N LYS A 107 -20.29 33.95 -0.72
CA LYS A 107 -19.97 32.97 0.31
C LYS A 107 -18.84 32.06 -0.15
N GLN A 108 -18.01 31.62 0.80
CA GLN A 108 -16.98 30.62 0.51
C GLN A 108 -17.63 29.29 0.12
N THR A 109 -17.37 28.84 -1.09
CA THR A 109 -17.82 27.55 -1.60
C THR A 109 -16.75 26.48 -1.43
N GLN A 110 -17.16 25.22 -1.44
CA GLN A 110 -16.24 24.08 -1.30
C GLN A 110 -16.46 23.12 -2.45
N ILE A 111 -15.37 22.52 -2.93
CA ILE A 111 -15.39 21.43 -3.89
C ILE A 111 -14.77 20.21 -3.19
N LYS A 112 -15.49 19.09 -3.18
CA LYS A 112 -15.01 17.87 -2.55
C LYS A 112 -14.16 17.07 -3.54
N TYR A 113 -12.97 16.68 -3.13
CA TYR A 113 -12.08 15.79 -3.87
C TYR A 113 -12.08 14.40 -3.22
N VAL A 114 -12.41 13.37 -4.01
CA VAL A 114 -12.51 11.98 -3.55
C VAL A 114 -11.47 11.15 -4.30
N PRO A 115 -10.41 10.66 -3.62
CA PRO A 115 -9.36 9.86 -4.25
C PRO A 115 -9.77 8.41 -4.43
N SER A 116 -9.18 7.73 -5.43
CA SER A 116 -9.29 6.29 -5.58
C SER A 116 -8.42 5.54 -4.56
N PRO A 117 -8.92 4.47 -3.94
CA PRO A 117 -8.12 3.61 -3.06
C PRO A 117 -7.17 2.69 -3.84
N VAL A 118 -7.40 2.51 -5.13
CA VAL A 118 -6.60 1.63 -6.00
C VAL A 118 -5.27 2.29 -6.36
N ASP A 119 -5.32 3.51 -6.89
CA ASP A 119 -4.15 4.25 -7.39
C ASP A 119 -3.93 5.54 -6.58
N THR A 120 -3.78 5.40 -5.29
CA THR A 120 -3.72 6.54 -4.34
C THR A 120 -2.55 7.49 -4.61
N HIS A 121 -1.41 6.98 -5.11
CA HIS A 121 -0.27 7.82 -5.48
C HIS A 121 -0.60 8.75 -6.65
N VAL A 122 -1.33 8.26 -7.64
CA VAL A 122 -1.80 9.08 -8.78
C VAL A 122 -2.86 10.07 -8.31
N ALA A 123 -3.77 9.63 -7.43
CA ALA A 123 -4.77 10.51 -6.81
C ALA A 123 -4.12 11.62 -5.98
N ALA A 124 -3.06 11.34 -5.22
CA ALA A 124 -2.34 12.35 -4.46
C ALA A 124 -1.60 13.34 -5.36
N ALA A 125 -0.97 12.87 -6.44
CA ALA A 125 -0.33 13.74 -7.42
C ALA A 125 -1.37 14.68 -8.07
N SER A 126 -2.52 14.15 -8.49
CA SER A 126 -3.58 14.97 -9.05
C SER A 126 -4.16 15.97 -8.05
N TYR A 127 -4.30 15.58 -6.77
CA TYR A 127 -4.74 16.49 -5.71
C TYR A 127 -3.79 17.68 -5.55
N MET A 128 -2.46 17.45 -5.55
CA MET A 128 -1.48 18.52 -5.44
C MET A 128 -1.57 19.50 -6.60
N VAL A 129 -1.78 18.97 -7.82
CA VAL A 129 -1.98 19.80 -9.02
C VAL A 129 -3.27 20.61 -8.90
N PHE A 130 -4.39 19.98 -8.51
CA PHE A 130 -5.66 20.67 -8.30
C PHE A 130 -5.56 21.76 -7.22
N ARG A 131 -4.91 21.43 -6.10
CA ARG A 131 -4.73 22.38 -5.00
C ARG A 131 -3.93 23.61 -5.45
N ARG A 132 -2.80 23.41 -6.09
CA ARG A 132 -1.99 24.53 -6.65
C ARG A 132 -2.79 25.36 -7.64
N LEU A 133 -3.53 24.70 -8.52
CA LEU A 133 -4.37 25.37 -9.50
C LEU A 133 -5.40 26.26 -8.82
N PHE A 134 -6.10 25.76 -7.81
CA PHE A 134 -7.10 26.55 -7.07
C PHE A 134 -6.44 27.66 -6.25
N GLU A 135 -5.25 27.44 -5.70
CA GLU A 135 -4.47 28.48 -5.02
C GLU A 135 -4.02 29.57 -6.03
N ASP A 136 -3.55 29.22 -7.21
CA ASP A 136 -3.15 30.16 -8.27
C ASP A 136 -4.34 30.90 -8.87
N LEU A 137 -5.46 30.22 -9.10
CA LEU A 137 -6.69 30.84 -9.59
C LEU A 137 -7.30 31.78 -8.57
N SER A 138 -7.06 31.61 -7.26
CA SER A 138 -7.56 32.51 -6.22
C SER A 138 -7.01 33.93 -6.33
N GLY A 139 -5.81 34.09 -6.91
CA GLY A 139 -5.19 35.38 -7.21
C GLY A 139 -5.36 35.87 -8.66
N GLY A 140 -5.96 35.03 -9.54
CA GLY A 140 -6.00 35.26 -10.99
C GLY A 140 -7.27 35.97 -11.48
N PRO A 141 -7.34 36.31 -12.77
CA PRO A 141 -8.45 37.08 -13.36
C PRO A 141 -9.80 36.34 -13.34
N PHE A 142 -9.82 34.99 -13.24
CA PHE A 142 -11.05 34.20 -13.19
C PHE A 142 -11.86 34.37 -11.90
N PHE A 143 -11.19 34.67 -10.80
CA PHE A 143 -11.80 35.02 -9.51
C PHE A 143 -11.50 36.47 -9.12
N ASN A 144 -11.03 37.29 -10.09
CA ASN A 144 -10.84 38.71 -9.83
C ASN A 144 -12.21 39.38 -9.62
N PRO A 145 -12.47 39.90 -8.40
CA PRO A 145 -13.74 40.50 -8.09
C PRO A 145 -14.11 41.63 -9.05
N LYS A 146 -13.13 42.33 -9.65
CA LYS A 146 -13.39 43.42 -10.60
C LYS A 146 -13.94 42.90 -11.94
N VAL A 147 -13.53 41.75 -12.42
CA VAL A 147 -14.06 41.15 -13.66
C VAL A 147 -15.45 40.57 -13.42
N LEU A 148 -15.64 39.91 -12.30
CA LEU A 148 -16.97 39.43 -11.87
C LEU A 148 -17.92 40.57 -11.49
N GLN A 149 -17.41 41.68 -10.90
CA GLN A 149 -18.19 42.89 -10.62
C GLN A 149 -18.63 43.62 -11.88
N GLN A 150 -17.85 43.60 -12.95
CA GLN A 150 -18.29 44.13 -14.24
C GLN A 150 -19.41 43.29 -14.88
N MET A 151 -19.50 42.03 -14.55
CA MET A 151 -20.61 41.14 -14.98
C MET A 151 -21.79 41.14 -14.02
N TYR A 152 -21.59 41.33 -12.71
CA TYR A 152 -22.64 41.30 -11.68
C TYR A 152 -22.23 42.20 -10.49
N ALA A 153 -22.90 43.28 -10.34
CA ALA A 153 -22.58 44.38 -9.39
C ALA A 153 -22.65 43.97 -7.91
N SER A 154 -21.78 43.16 -7.38
CA SER A 154 -21.50 43.17 -5.93
C SER A 154 -20.41 42.16 -5.48
N THR A 155 -19.58 42.60 -4.53
CA THR A 155 -18.74 41.91 -3.56
C THR A 155 -17.71 40.87 -4.05
N SER A 156 -16.48 40.95 -3.50
CA SER A 156 -15.40 39.97 -3.72
C SER A 156 -15.87 38.55 -3.45
N VAL A 157 -15.89 37.72 -4.47
CA VAL A 157 -16.21 36.29 -4.37
C VAL A 157 -14.96 35.55 -3.92
N PRO A 158 -14.94 34.91 -2.74
CA PRO A 158 -13.80 34.09 -2.35
C PRO A 158 -13.67 32.88 -3.26
N ALA A 159 -12.44 32.50 -3.60
CA ALA A 159 -12.16 31.32 -4.40
C ALA A 159 -12.73 30.06 -3.76
N PRO A 160 -13.23 29.11 -4.57
CA PRO A 160 -13.67 27.82 -4.06
C PRO A 160 -12.53 27.11 -3.31
N LYS A 161 -12.84 26.56 -2.14
CA LYS A 161 -11.89 25.79 -1.37
C LYS A 161 -12.00 24.32 -1.75
N LEU A 162 -10.89 23.73 -2.16
CA LEU A 162 -10.81 22.29 -2.39
C LEU A 162 -10.76 21.58 -1.03
N VAL A 163 -11.77 20.76 -0.75
CA VAL A 163 -11.89 20.03 0.50
C VAL A 163 -11.84 18.54 0.22
N THR A 164 -11.01 17.83 0.96
CA THR A 164 -11.01 16.37 1.03
C THR A 164 -11.40 15.95 2.44
N GLU A 165 -11.93 14.75 2.61
CA GLU A 165 -12.19 14.22 3.95
C GLU A 165 -10.91 14.08 4.77
N ARG A 166 -9.77 13.86 4.09
CA ARG A 166 -8.43 13.83 4.69
C ARG A 166 -7.42 14.52 3.78
N THR A 167 -6.37 15.08 4.35
CA THR A 167 -5.27 15.69 3.60
C THR A 167 -4.56 14.61 2.79
N LEU A 168 -4.43 14.83 1.48
CA LEU A 168 -3.71 13.96 0.57
C LEU A 168 -2.29 14.49 0.37
N ASP A 169 -1.42 14.15 1.29
CA ASP A 169 0.02 14.36 1.16
C ASP A 169 0.75 13.05 0.85
N PHE A 170 2.06 13.09 0.75
CA PHE A 170 2.91 11.93 0.56
C PHE A 170 2.61 10.84 1.62
N THR A 171 2.55 11.23 2.88
CA THR A 171 2.32 10.32 4.00
C THR A 171 1.01 9.57 3.84
N GLN A 172 -0.07 10.27 3.54
CA GLN A 172 -1.38 9.67 3.38
C GLN A 172 -1.47 8.74 2.17
N ALA A 173 -0.79 9.08 1.08
CA ALA A 173 -0.82 8.29 -0.16
C ALA A 173 0.02 7.00 -0.08
N PHE A 174 1.20 7.08 0.53
CA PHE A 174 2.21 6.02 0.46
C PHE A 174 2.37 5.19 1.73
N ALA A 175 1.98 5.72 2.90
CA ALA A 175 2.12 5.00 4.16
C ALA A 175 1.54 3.57 4.11
N PRO A 176 0.32 3.32 3.59
CA PRO A 176 -0.21 1.97 3.48
C PRO A 176 0.70 1.02 2.70
N SER A 177 1.20 1.50 1.56
CA SER A 177 2.08 0.69 0.71
C SER A 177 3.42 0.41 1.37
N LEU A 178 4.06 1.42 1.94
CA LEU A 178 5.41 1.30 2.49
C LEU A 178 5.44 0.45 3.76
N ILE A 179 4.43 0.51 4.62
CA ILE A 179 4.32 -0.35 5.81
C ILE A 179 4.37 -1.82 5.40
N PHE A 180 3.55 -2.24 4.42
CA PHE A 180 3.50 -3.64 3.99
C PHE A 180 4.71 -4.04 3.15
N ILE A 181 5.27 -3.15 2.33
CA ILE A 181 6.52 -3.39 1.59
C ILE A 181 7.67 -3.66 2.55
N ILE A 182 7.86 -2.83 3.57
CA ILE A 182 8.92 -3.01 4.57
C ILE A 182 8.73 -4.35 5.29
N THR A 183 7.52 -4.64 5.75
CA THR A 183 7.18 -5.92 6.40
C THR A 183 7.50 -7.11 5.51
N MET A 184 7.13 -7.06 4.23
CA MET A 184 7.39 -8.10 3.24
C MET A 184 8.89 -8.28 2.99
N PHE A 185 9.62 -7.18 2.75
CA PHE A 185 11.07 -7.25 2.52
C PHE A 185 11.81 -7.87 3.70
N VAL A 186 11.51 -7.44 4.92
CA VAL A 186 12.13 -8.01 6.13
C VAL A 186 11.81 -9.49 6.27
N SER A 187 10.55 -9.89 6.03
CA SER A 187 10.14 -11.28 6.08
C SER A 187 10.92 -12.16 5.09
N ILE A 188 10.94 -11.75 3.83
CA ILE A 188 11.54 -12.55 2.77
C ILE A 188 13.06 -12.55 2.87
N MET A 189 13.70 -11.40 3.13
CA MET A 189 15.16 -11.30 3.20
C MET A 189 15.75 -12.07 4.38
N ILE A 190 15.14 -11.98 5.57
CA ILE A 190 15.59 -12.76 6.71
C ILE A 190 15.26 -14.24 6.51
N GLY A 191 14.03 -14.52 6.06
CA GLY A 191 13.55 -15.88 5.87
C GLY A 191 14.37 -16.66 4.84
N SER A 192 14.73 -16.05 3.72
CA SER A 192 15.50 -16.69 2.65
C SER A 192 16.86 -17.17 3.11
N GLY A 193 17.47 -16.58 4.13
CA GLY A 193 18.78 -16.98 4.65
C GLY A 193 18.79 -18.12 5.66
N LEU A 194 17.68 -18.38 6.37
CA LEU A 194 17.75 -19.19 7.61
C LEU A 194 17.95 -20.68 7.38
N VAL A 195 17.18 -21.33 6.52
CA VAL A 195 17.24 -22.78 6.29
C VAL A 195 18.51 -23.15 5.52
N VAL A 196 18.84 -22.35 4.51
CA VAL A 196 20.05 -22.58 3.71
C VAL A 196 21.32 -22.40 4.54
N TYR A 197 21.34 -21.42 5.45
CA TYR A 197 22.45 -21.25 6.40
C TYR A 197 22.62 -22.46 7.31
N ASP A 198 21.53 -22.99 7.85
CA ASP A 198 21.58 -24.19 8.68
C ASP A 198 22.11 -25.40 7.89
N ARG A 199 21.79 -25.49 6.60
CA ARG A 199 22.33 -26.49 5.69
C ARG A 199 23.84 -26.33 5.47
N GLU A 200 24.31 -25.14 5.12
CA GLU A 200 25.73 -24.84 4.89
C GLU A 200 26.58 -25.06 6.14
N LYS A 201 26.02 -24.81 7.33
CA LYS A 201 26.71 -25.03 8.60
C LYS A 201 26.53 -26.44 9.17
N ASN A 202 25.88 -27.37 8.41
CA ASN A 202 25.59 -28.72 8.86
C ASN A 202 24.81 -28.83 10.17
N LEU A 203 24.04 -27.78 10.51
CA LEU A 203 23.24 -27.76 11.75
C LEU A 203 22.10 -28.78 11.71
N PHE A 204 21.69 -29.26 10.55
CA PHE A 204 20.67 -30.30 10.40
C PHE A 204 21.02 -31.57 11.18
N LYS A 205 22.31 -31.95 11.23
CA LYS A 205 22.76 -33.10 12.04
C LYS A 205 22.49 -32.90 13.52
N LEU A 206 22.64 -31.68 14.03
CA LEU A 206 22.35 -31.35 15.42
C LEU A 206 20.83 -31.37 15.69
N PHE A 207 20.02 -30.87 14.75
CA PHE A 207 18.57 -30.90 14.90
C PHE A 207 18.01 -32.32 14.83
N SER A 208 18.52 -33.21 13.98
CA SER A 208 18.10 -34.61 13.93
C SER A 208 18.42 -35.38 15.23
N LEU A 209 19.55 -35.06 15.87
CA LEU A 209 19.91 -35.63 17.18
C LEU A 209 19.03 -35.11 18.33
N SER A 210 18.36 -33.99 18.15
CA SER A 210 17.51 -33.36 19.18
C SER A 210 16.06 -33.84 19.21
N ASN A 211 15.72 -34.89 18.48
CA ASN A 211 14.35 -35.42 18.35
C ASN A 211 13.33 -34.40 17.80
N MET A 212 13.79 -33.42 17.02
CA MET A 212 12.98 -32.36 16.45
C MET A 212 12.28 -32.84 15.18
N ASN A 213 10.94 -32.77 15.17
CA ASN A 213 10.18 -33.05 13.96
C ASN A 213 10.35 -31.92 12.94
N THR A 214 10.34 -32.25 11.66
CA THR A 214 10.48 -31.32 10.54
C THR A 214 9.45 -30.19 10.54
N PHE A 215 8.21 -30.53 10.93
CA PHE A 215 7.15 -29.51 11.09
C PHE A 215 7.47 -28.52 12.22
N GLN A 216 8.01 -28.99 13.34
CA GLN A 216 8.44 -28.13 14.45
C GLN A 216 9.62 -27.25 14.03
N TYR A 217 10.54 -27.79 13.25
CA TYR A 217 11.65 -27.01 12.67
C TYR A 217 11.15 -25.92 11.76
N ALA A 218 10.32 -26.25 10.76
CA ALA A 218 9.77 -25.27 9.81
C ALA A 218 8.95 -24.19 10.55
N PHE A 219 8.11 -24.60 11.49
CA PHE A 219 7.33 -23.66 12.32
C PHE A 219 8.23 -22.74 13.14
N SER A 220 9.27 -23.27 13.77
CA SER A 220 10.22 -22.46 14.55
C SER A 220 10.87 -21.39 13.70
N LYS A 221 11.32 -21.73 12.48
CA LYS A 221 11.94 -20.79 11.54
C LYS A 221 10.97 -19.72 11.08
N ILE A 222 9.78 -20.13 10.65
CA ILE A 222 8.73 -19.19 10.20
C ILE A 222 8.35 -18.25 11.33
N PHE A 223 8.12 -18.78 12.54
CA PHE A 223 7.71 -17.98 13.67
C PHE A 223 8.78 -16.98 14.12
N SER A 224 10.06 -17.36 14.04
CA SER A 224 11.17 -16.45 14.35
C SER A 224 11.25 -15.27 13.37
N VAL A 225 11.09 -15.54 12.07
CA VAL A 225 11.03 -14.50 11.04
C VAL A 225 9.79 -13.63 11.21
N PHE A 226 8.65 -14.25 11.47
CA PHE A 226 7.37 -13.58 11.70
C PHE A 226 7.45 -12.55 12.81
N VAL A 227 8.03 -12.91 13.97
CA VAL A 227 8.19 -11.96 15.10
C VAL A 227 9.00 -10.75 14.68
N VAL A 228 10.13 -10.95 14.01
CA VAL A 228 10.99 -9.85 13.55
C VAL A 228 10.27 -8.97 12.51
N SER A 229 9.51 -9.60 11.62
CA SER A 229 8.75 -8.90 10.56
C SER A 229 7.61 -8.06 11.13
N VAL A 230 6.88 -8.58 12.12
CA VAL A 230 5.83 -7.82 12.82
C VAL A 230 6.44 -6.62 13.54
N ILE A 231 7.58 -6.80 14.23
CA ILE A 231 8.29 -5.67 14.86
C ILE A 231 8.62 -4.60 13.82
N SER A 232 9.18 -5.00 12.67
CA SER A 232 9.52 -4.06 11.59
C SER A 232 8.30 -3.33 11.04
N GLY A 233 7.20 -4.06 10.81
CA GLY A 233 5.94 -3.47 10.34
C GLY A 233 5.33 -2.48 11.33
N VAL A 234 5.37 -2.81 12.62
CA VAL A 234 4.91 -1.92 13.69
C VAL A 234 5.81 -0.69 13.80
N VAL A 235 7.12 -0.84 13.69
CA VAL A 235 8.06 0.30 13.66
C VAL A 235 7.76 1.21 12.48
N ALA A 236 7.56 0.65 11.28
CA ALA A 236 7.18 1.42 10.10
C ALA A 236 5.85 2.17 10.30
N TYR A 237 4.84 1.49 10.86
CA TYR A 237 3.56 2.12 11.18
C TYR A 237 3.71 3.27 12.18
N LEU A 238 4.49 3.09 13.25
CA LEU A 238 4.75 4.14 14.24
C LEU A 238 5.48 5.35 13.64
N MET A 239 6.43 5.12 12.71
CA MET A 239 7.09 6.20 11.98
C MET A 239 6.08 7.02 11.16
N PHE A 240 5.13 6.36 10.49
CA PHE A 240 4.09 7.06 9.75
C PHE A 240 3.07 7.76 10.65
N LEU A 241 2.78 7.24 11.84
CA LEU A 241 1.94 7.96 12.83
C LEU A 241 2.55 9.31 13.23
N ILE A 242 3.88 9.35 13.44
CA ILE A 242 4.60 10.59 13.78
C ILE A 242 4.49 11.61 12.62
N THR A 243 4.41 11.15 11.37
CA THR A 243 4.27 12.00 10.19
C THR A 243 2.81 12.36 9.85
N GLY A 244 1.85 12.00 10.69
CA GLY A 244 0.45 12.40 10.55
C GLY A 244 -0.48 11.36 9.89
N PHE A 245 -0.02 10.13 9.68
CA PHE A 245 -0.87 9.04 9.19
C PHE A 245 -1.87 8.61 10.29
N GLN A 246 -3.15 8.70 10.00
CA GLN A 246 -4.21 8.45 10.99
C GLN A 246 -5.18 7.39 10.48
N ILE A 247 -5.00 6.16 10.94
CA ILE A 247 -5.95 5.04 10.75
C ILE A 247 -6.06 4.27 12.07
N ASN A 248 -7.13 3.53 12.24
CA ASN A 248 -7.32 2.66 13.39
C ASN A 248 -6.15 1.65 13.53
N ALA A 249 -5.40 1.78 14.60
CA ALA A 249 -4.19 0.99 14.85
C ALA A 249 -4.47 -0.52 14.86
N LEU A 250 -5.60 -0.94 15.42
CA LEU A 250 -5.94 -2.35 15.57
C LEU A 250 -6.07 -3.04 14.20
N GLU A 251 -6.72 -2.39 13.25
CA GLU A 251 -6.94 -2.93 11.91
C GLU A 251 -5.63 -3.04 11.12
N VAL A 252 -4.79 -2.00 11.19
CA VAL A 252 -3.48 -2.01 10.52
C VAL A 252 -2.56 -3.08 11.14
N ILE A 253 -2.51 -3.20 12.46
CA ILE A 253 -1.70 -4.21 13.14
C ILE A 253 -2.18 -5.62 12.79
N LEU A 254 -3.49 -5.86 12.73
CA LEU A 254 -4.04 -7.14 12.29
C LEU A 254 -3.56 -7.50 10.88
N LEU A 255 -3.63 -6.55 9.94
CA LEU A 255 -3.16 -6.75 8.57
C LEU A 255 -1.64 -6.99 8.50
N ILE A 256 -0.84 -6.28 9.31
CA ILE A 256 0.60 -6.54 9.45
C ILE A 256 0.85 -7.98 9.92
N ILE A 257 0.13 -8.45 10.94
CA ILE A 257 0.29 -9.80 11.49
C ILE A 257 0.00 -10.87 10.43
N VAL A 258 -1.14 -10.79 9.76
CA VAL A 258 -1.51 -11.84 8.79
C VAL A 258 -0.63 -11.85 7.55
N THR A 259 -0.21 -10.67 7.06
CA THR A 259 0.67 -10.57 5.91
C THR A 259 2.11 -10.95 6.24
N ALA A 260 2.63 -10.59 7.43
CA ALA A 260 3.94 -11.00 7.91
C ALA A 260 4.04 -12.53 8.02
N LEU A 261 2.98 -13.19 8.48
CA LEU A 261 2.93 -14.64 8.59
C LEU A 261 3.08 -15.32 7.22
N PHE A 262 2.34 -14.84 6.20
CA PHE A 262 2.44 -15.31 4.83
C PHE A 262 3.85 -15.11 4.23
N HIS A 263 4.39 -13.88 4.32
CA HIS A 263 5.69 -13.57 3.73
C HIS A 263 6.85 -14.26 4.45
N SER A 264 6.72 -14.51 5.75
CA SER A 264 7.70 -15.30 6.51
C SER A 264 7.74 -16.75 6.04
N ALA A 265 6.58 -17.36 5.80
CA ALA A 265 6.51 -18.71 5.24
C ALA A 265 7.08 -18.76 3.80
N LEU A 266 6.81 -17.72 2.98
CA LEU A 266 7.37 -17.61 1.64
C LEU A 266 8.90 -17.48 1.67
N GLY A 267 9.47 -16.67 2.56
CA GLY A 267 10.90 -16.54 2.74
C GLY A 267 11.56 -17.88 3.14
N ILE A 268 10.95 -18.59 4.08
CA ILE A 268 11.45 -19.93 4.49
C ILE A 268 11.33 -20.95 3.36
N LEU A 269 10.27 -20.91 2.55
CA LEU A 269 10.15 -21.76 1.37
C LEU A 269 11.26 -21.50 0.36
N ILE A 270 11.57 -20.24 0.06
CA ILE A 270 12.67 -19.84 -0.82
C ILE A 270 13.99 -20.41 -0.28
N SER A 271 14.22 -20.27 1.04
CA SER A 271 15.42 -20.81 1.69
C SER A 271 15.51 -22.34 1.61
N ALA A 272 14.40 -23.03 1.77
CA ALA A 272 14.34 -24.48 1.70
C ALA A 272 14.63 -25.01 0.28
N LEU A 273 14.16 -24.31 -0.75
CA LEU A 273 14.37 -24.63 -2.17
C LEU A 273 15.78 -24.31 -2.65
N SER A 274 16.46 -23.37 -2.04
CA SER A 274 17.75 -22.86 -2.49
C SER A 274 18.90 -23.83 -2.17
N THR A 275 19.91 -23.88 -3.03
CA THR A 275 21.09 -24.73 -2.86
C THR A 275 22.15 -24.13 -1.94
N ASN A 276 22.32 -22.81 -1.99
CA ASN A 276 23.28 -22.05 -1.18
C ASN A 276 22.74 -20.66 -0.83
N SER A 277 23.41 -19.98 0.10
CA SER A 277 23.00 -18.66 0.59
C SER A 277 22.96 -17.58 -0.48
N PHE A 278 23.87 -17.63 -1.47
CA PHE A 278 23.87 -16.66 -2.56
C PHE A 278 22.62 -16.78 -3.43
N VAL A 279 22.30 -17.99 -3.87
CA VAL A 279 21.10 -18.27 -4.68
C VAL A 279 19.84 -17.91 -3.90
N SER A 280 19.80 -18.22 -2.61
CA SER A 280 18.65 -17.93 -1.76
C SER A 280 18.38 -16.43 -1.62
N ASN A 281 19.41 -15.65 -1.40
CA ASN A 281 19.31 -14.21 -1.29
C ASN A 281 18.91 -13.58 -2.64
N LEU A 282 19.45 -14.09 -3.76
CA LEU A 282 19.08 -13.62 -5.09
C LEU A 282 17.59 -13.90 -5.40
N LEU A 283 17.12 -15.12 -5.11
CA LEU A 283 15.72 -15.50 -5.27
C LEU A 283 14.82 -14.68 -4.34
N GLY A 284 15.22 -14.48 -3.08
CA GLY A 284 14.49 -13.64 -2.12
C GLY A 284 14.35 -12.21 -2.62
N ALA A 285 15.44 -11.62 -3.12
CA ALA A 285 15.43 -10.28 -3.70
C ALA A 285 14.54 -10.20 -4.95
N SER A 286 14.63 -11.19 -5.85
CA SER A 286 13.82 -11.22 -7.08
C SER A 286 12.33 -11.33 -6.78
N VAL A 287 11.95 -12.23 -5.88
CA VAL A 287 10.54 -12.39 -5.47
C VAL A 287 10.03 -11.12 -4.76
N SER A 288 10.84 -10.51 -3.88
CA SER A 288 10.49 -9.26 -3.23
C SER A 288 10.27 -8.12 -4.24
N LEU A 289 11.10 -8.06 -5.30
CA LEU A 289 10.93 -7.06 -6.36
C LEU A 289 9.63 -7.27 -7.15
N ILE A 290 9.30 -8.51 -7.49
CA ILE A 290 8.04 -8.83 -8.16
C ILE A 290 6.84 -8.42 -7.28
N LEU A 291 6.88 -8.76 -6.00
CA LEU A 291 5.82 -8.38 -5.05
C LEU A 291 5.75 -6.86 -4.84
N LEU A 292 6.87 -6.16 -4.87
CA LEU A 292 6.91 -4.70 -4.83
C LEU A 292 6.17 -4.09 -6.04
N LEU A 293 6.45 -4.58 -7.24
CA LEU A 293 5.79 -4.11 -8.46
C LEU A 293 4.29 -4.41 -8.48
N THR A 294 3.89 -5.52 -7.87
CA THR A 294 2.48 -5.94 -7.79
C THR A 294 1.74 -5.41 -6.57
N SER A 295 2.41 -4.68 -5.67
CA SER A 295 1.79 -4.12 -4.45
C SER A 295 0.82 -2.98 -4.70
N GLY A 296 0.80 -2.40 -5.90
CA GLY A 296 0.06 -1.17 -6.20
C GLY A 296 0.70 0.10 -5.61
N ALA A 297 1.95 0.00 -5.15
CA ALA A 297 2.68 1.15 -4.61
C ALA A 297 3.37 1.97 -5.70
N LEU A 298 4.00 1.31 -6.66
CA LEU A 298 4.79 1.95 -7.72
C LEU A 298 4.07 1.94 -9.07
N THR A 299 3.33 0.87 -9.36
CA THR A 299 2.62 0.70 -10.62
C THR A 299 1.12 0.88 -10.42
N PRO A 300 0.46 1.73 -11.21
CA PRO A 300 -1.00 1.80 -11.19
C PRO A 300 -1.60 0.45 -11.60
N ILE A 301 -2.33 -0.18 -10.70
CA ILE A 301 -2.94 -1.49 -10.97
C ILE A 301 -4.03 -1.38 -12.06
N SER A 302 -4.67 -0.22 -12.17
CA SER A 302 -5.63 0.08 -13.22
C SER A 302 -5.05 -0.06 -14.64
N SER A 303 -3.74 0.18 -14.81
CA SER A 303 -3.05 0.07 -16.10
C SER A 303 -2.68 -1.37 -16.50
N LEU A 304 -2.82 -2.34 -15.59
CA LEU A 304 -2.51 -3.73 -15.86
C LEU A 304 -3.57 -4.41 -16.74
N PRO A 305 -3.19 -5.35 -17.61
CA PRO A 305 -4.14 -6.22 -18.32
C PRO A 305 -5.04 -6.95 -17.31
N LYS A 306 -6.32 -7.19 -17.72
CA LYS A 306 -7.35 -7.78 -16.84
C LYS A 306 -6.87 -9.05 -16.11
N ILE A 307 -6.21 -9.96 -16.83
CA ILE A 307 -5.71 -11.23 -16.26
C ILE A 307 -4.68 -10.96 -15.14
N LEU A 308 -3.74 -10.03 -15.36
CA LEU A 308 -2.74 -9.67 -14.35
C LEU A 308 -3.37 -8.97 -13.15
N LYS A 309 -4.37 -8.12 -13.38
CA LYS A 309 -5.12 -7.45 -12.30
C LYS A 309 -5.81 -8.48 -11.39
N GLU A 310 -6.44 -9.49 -11.97
CA GLU A 310 -7.05 -10.59 -11.23
C GLU A 310 -6.02 -11.39 -10.41
N ILE A 311 -4.88 -11.75 -11.01
CA ILE A 311 -3.81 -12.48 -10.31
C ILE A 311 -3.25 -11.63 -9.15
N VAL A 312 -2.98 -10.35 -9.38
CA VAL A 312 -2.44 -9.43 -8.36
C VAL A 312 -3.40 -9.26 -7.18
N SER A 313 -4.72 -9.27 -7.42
CA SER A 313 -5.71 -9.15 -6.35
C SER A 313 -5.64 -10.26 -5.30
N PHE A 314 -5.09 -11.44 -5.66
CA PHE A 314 -4.84 -12.54 -4.72
C PHE A 314 -3.51 -12.42 -3.95
N PHE A 315 -2.67 -11.45 -4.27
CA PHE A 315 -1.45 -11.26 -3.49
C PHE A 315 -1.74 -10.56 -2.16
N PRO A 316 -1.34 -11.15 -1.02
CA PRO A 316 -1.60 -10.59 0.30
C PRO A 316 -1.10 -9.16 0.48
N ILE A 317 0.01 -8.80 -0.16
CA ILE A 317 0.56 -7.44 -0.08
C ILE A 317 -0.38 -6.41 -0.74
N TYR A 318 -0.88 -6.71 -1.95
CA TYR A 318 -1.83 -5.81 -2.63
C TYR A 318 -3.13 -5.69 -1.85
N SER A 319 -3.68 -6.83 -1.44
CA SER A 319 -4.93 -6.87 -0.69
C SER A 319 -4.84 -6.10 0.63
N ALA A 320 -3.71 -6.18 1.36
CA ALA A 320 -3.48 -5.43 2.59
C ALA A 320 -3.34 -3.92 2.35
N VAL A 321 -2.60 -3.52 1.33
CA VAL A 321 -2.48 -2.12 0.91
C VAL A 321 -3.85 -1.56 0.54
N TYR A 322 -4.62 -2.29 -0.25
CA TYR A 322 -5.96 -1.88 -0.67
C TYR A 322 -6.93 -1.76 0.52
N SER A 323 -6.93 -2.76 1.43
CA SER A 323 -7.75 -2.72 2.66
C SER A 323 -7.43 -1.50 3.51
N THR A 324 -6.14 -1.19 3.69
CA THR A 324 -5.72 -0.03 4.49
C THR A 324 -6.12 1.30 3.82
N ARG A 325 -6.07 1.38 2.49
CA ARG A 325 -6.53 2.55 1.74
C ARG A 325 -8.05 2.72 1.82
N LEU A 326 -8.82 1.62 1.78
CA LEU A 326 -10.26 1.69 2.01
C LEU A 326 -10.59 2.23 3.40
N LEU A 327 -9.92 1.72 4.45
CA LEU A 327 -10.08 2.24 5.81
C LEU A 327 -9.72 3.72 5.92
N GLN A 328 -8.72 4.16 5.15
CA GLN A 328 -8.27 5.55 5.15
C GLN A 328 -9.27 6.50 4.49
N PHE A 329 -9.78 6.14 3.30
CA PHE A 329 -10.59 7.05 2.48
C PHE A 329 -12.09 6.84 2.63
N PHE A 330 -12.51 5.64 3.06
CA PHE A 330 -13.91 5.26 3.23
C PHE A 330 -14.16 4.58 4.59
N PRO A 331 -13.87 5.27 5.73
CA PRO A 331 -13.91 4.64 7.06
C PRO A 331 -15.30 4.08 7.44
N SER A 332 -16.36 4.66 6.90
CA SER A 332 -17.75 4.24 7.18
C SER A 332 -18.31 3.21 6.20
N SER A 333 -17.49 2.67 5.28
CA SER A 333 -17.96 1.68 4.31
C SER A 333 -18.13 0.31 4.96
N ASN A 334 -19.26 -0.35 4.69
CA ASN A 334 -19.51 -1.73 5.12
C ASN A 334 -18.54 -2.74 4.47
N ASP A 335 -17.91 -2.36 3.36
CA ASP A 335 -16.94 -3.20 2.65
C ASP A 335 -15.62 -3.39 3.41
N ASN A 336 -15.31 -2.52 4.38
CA ASN A 336 -14.05 -2.56 5.12
C ASN A 336 -13.86 -3.89 5.84
N VAL A 337 -14.90 -4.35 6.54
CA VAL A 337 -14.85 -5.62 7.31
C VAL A 337 -14.70 -6.80 6.35
N SER A 338 -15.45 -6.83 5.25
CA SER A 338 -15.37 -7.91 4.26
C SER A 338 -14.00 -7.96 3.59
N GLN A 339 -13.40 -6.81 3.30
CA GLN A 339 -12.09 -6.73 2.66
C GLN A 339 -10.96 -7.14 3.62
N ILE A 340 -11.02 -6.75 4.89
CA ILE A 340 -10.07 -7.23 5.92
C ILE A 340 -10.19 -8.74 6.10
N ALA A 341 -11.42 -9.27 6.15
CA ALA A 341 -11.66 -10.70 6.25
C ALA A 341 -11.11 -11.46 5.03
N MET A 342 -11.32 -10.94 3.82
CA MET A 342 -10.77 -11.49 2.58
C MET A 342 -9.23 -11.52 2.61
N THR A 343 -8.59 -10.39 2.96
CA THR A 343 -7.13 -10.29 3.08
C THR A 343 -6.57 -11.27 4.09
N SER A 344 -7.22 -11.38 5.24
CA SER A 344 -6.83 -12.31 6.30
C SER A 344 -6.97 -13.76 5.84
N SER A 345 -8.06 -14.10 5.16
CA SER A 345 -8.32 -15.45 4.64
C SER A 345 -7.27 -15.86 3.59
N ILE A 346 -6.99 -15.00 2.61
CA ILE A 346 -5.98 -15.24 1.57
C ILE A 346 -4.60 -15.44 2.23
N SER A 347 -4.23 -14.58 3.17
CA SER A 347 -2.94 -14.67 3.87
C SER A 347 -2.80 -15.94 4.70
N LEU A 348 -3.83 -16.34 5.43
CA LEU A 348 -3.81 -17.54 6.28
C LEU A 348 -3.83 -18.82 5.45
N VAL A 349 -4.64 -18.91 4.43
CA VAL A 349 -4.66 -20.07 3.51
C VAL A 349 -3.31 -20.20 2.82
N GLY A 350 -2.79 -19.10 2.27
CA GLY A 350 -1.47 -19.07 1.66
C GLY A 350 -0.36 -19.47 2.64
N PHE A 351 -0.41 -18.98 3.88
CA PHE A 351 0.52 -19.40 4.94
C PHE A 351 0.50 -20.91 5.16
N VAL A 352 -0.68 -21.52 5.33
CA VAL A 352 -0.80 -22.96 5.56
C VAL A 352 -0.20 -23.76 4.40
N VAL A 353 -0.49 -23.37 3.16
CA VAL A 353 0.07 -24.02 1.96
C VAL A 353 1.61 -23.91 1.95
N LEU A 354 2.14 -22.70 2.14
CA LEU A 354 3.58 -22.46 2.14
C LEU A 354 4.29 -23.16 3.30
N PHE A 355 3.67 -23.20 4.47
CA PHE A 355 4.18 -23.95 5.63
C PHE A 355 4.32 -25.44 5.34
N ILE A 356 3.26 -26.07 4.82
CA ILE A 356 3.27 -27.48 4.46
C ILE A 356 4.34 -27.77 3.41
N LEU A 357 4.42 -26.97 2.35
CA LEU A 357 5.43 -27.11 1.30
C LEU A 357 6.85 -26.97 1.87
N SER A 358 7.08 -25.97 2.73
CA SER A 358 8.38 -25.78 3.37
C SER A 358 8.76 -26.97 4.23
N ALA A 359 7.84 -27.51 5.04
CA ALA A 359 8.08 -28.67 5.89
C ALA A 359 8.37 -29.93 5.07
N LEU A 360 7.64 -30.16 3.96
CA LEU A 360 7.87 -31.31 3.07
C LEU A 360 9.23 -31.24 2.36
N ILE A 361 9.65 -30.06 1.90
CA ILE A 361 10.95 -29.86 1.25
C ILE A 361 12.08 -30.05 2.26
N VAL A 362 11.95 -29.48 3.45
CA VAL A 362 12.91 -29.66 4.52
C VAL A 362 12.99 -31.13 4.92
N ASN A 363 11.88 -31.85 5.02
CA ASN A 363 11.85 -33.29 5.33
C ASN A 363 12.71 -34.11 4.35
N ARG A 364 12.58 -33.82 3.05
CA ARG A 364 13.42 -34.46 2.02
C ARG A 364 14.92 -34.19 2.21
N THR A 365 15.29 -33.11 2.86
CA THR A 365 16.69 -32.73 3.11
C THR A 365 17.24 -33.30 4.42
N PHE A 366 16.35 -33.52 5.40
CA PHE A 366 16.69 -34.11 6.70
C PHE A 366 16.92 -35.61 6.63
N MET A 367 16.23 -36.33 5.72
CA MET A 367 16.43 -37.77 5.58
C MET A 367 17.76 -38.09 4.90
N PRO A 368 18.65 -38.89 5.51
CA PRO A 368 19.87 -39.41 4.87
C PRO A 368 19.48 -40.14 3.58
N LYS A 369 20.36 -40.05 2.56
CA LYS A 369 20.13 -40.72 1.26
C LYS A 369 19.90 -42.22 1.37
N GLU A 370 20.38 -42.84 2.45
CA GLU A 370 20.30 -44.29 2.70
C GLU A 370 18.87 -44.74 3.16
N GLU A 371 18.06 -43.86 3.71
CA GLU A 371 16.67 -44.18 4.11
C GLU A 371 15.62 -43.88 3.02
N ARG A 372 16.04 -43.43 1.82
CA ARG A 372 15.14 -43.16 0.69
C ARG A 372 14.82 -44.40 -0.16
N VAL A 373 15.11 -45.57 0.32
CA VAL A 373 14.90 -46.83 -0.41
C VAL A 373 13.63 -47.54 0.07
N TRP A 374 12.53 -46.79 0.27
CA TRP A 374 11.19 -47.39 0.39
C TRP A 374 10.14 -46.46 -0.25
#